data_c88836410883828ba35b2b4888d69490
#
_entry.id   c88836410883828ba35b2b4888d69490
#
_cell.length_a   1.000
_cell.length_b   1.000
_cell.length_c   1.000
_cell.angle_alpha   90.00
_cell.angle_beta   90.00
_cell.angle_gamma   90.00
#
_symmetry.space_group_name_H-M   'P 1'
#
loop_
_entity.id
_entity.type
_entity.pdbx_description
1 polymer ?
#
loop_
_entity_poly.entity_id
_entity_poly.type
_entity_poly.pdbx_seq_one_letter_code
_entity_poly.pdbx_strand_id
1 'polypeptide(L)'
;MSLLDERVEALCGKLLLTFPDCLTKSFEELRKPKIETWNRNKEDSRAWLALNMMTEGQAGFRAFNEGPKDNREVDFVALRQALARDEAWGPELMAKIMPRPKAGGE
;
A
#
# COMPACT_ATOMS: atom_id res chain seq x y z
N MET A 1 -28.77 8.38 -18.44
CA MET A 1 -28.31 7.42 -17.41
C MET A 1 -27.46 6.34 -18.08
N SER A 2 -26.31 6.01 -17.53
CA SER A 2 -25.47 4.95 -18.10
C SER A 2 -26.06 3.57 -17.80
N LEU A 3 -25.70 2.56 -18.60
CA LEU A 3 -26.12 1.17 -18.34
C LEU A 3 -25.69 0.70 -16.93
N LEU A 4 -24.59 1.22 -16.41
CA LEU A 4 -24.11 0.95 -15.06
C LEU A 4 -25.07 1.50 -14.02
N ASP A 5 -25.53 2.75 -14.19
CA ASP A 5 -26.46 3.40 -13.25
C ASP A 5 -27.79 2.64 -13.17
N GLU A 6 -28.32 2.21 -14.32
CA GLU A 6 -29.55 1.40 -14.37
C GLU A 6 -29.40 0.07 -13.63
N ARG A 7 -28.24 -0.58 -13.74
CA ARG A 7 -27.96 -1.84 -13.02
C ARG A 7 -27.83 -1.61 -11.52
N VAL A 8 -27.18 -0.53 -11.11
CA VAL A 8 -27.04 -0.15 -9.69
C VAL A 8 -28.40 0.16 -9.09
N GLU A 9 -29.23 0.97 -9.76
CA GLU A 9 -30.59 1.27 -9.30
C GLU A 9 -31.48 0.02 -9.18
N ALA A 10 -31.41 -0.87 -10.16
CA ALA A 10 -32.16 -2.12 -10.11
C ALA A 10 -31.75 -3.01 -8.92
N LEU A 11 -30.45 -3.04 -8.58
CA LEU A 11 -29.95 -3.77 -7.42
C LEU A 11 -30.39 -3.11 -6.11
N CYS A 12 -30.24 -1.79 -5.99
CA CYS A 12 -30.71 -1.01 -4.84
C CYS A 12 -32.21 -1.19 -4.63
N GLY A 13 -33.01 -1.15 -5.69
CA GLY A 13 -34.44 -1.38 -5.62
C GLY A 13 -34.79 -2.76 -5.04
N LYS A 14 -34.07 -3.80 -5.40
CA LYS A 14 -34.25 -5.14 -4.80
C LYS A 14 -33.91 -5.18 -3.30
N LEU A 15 -32.86 -4.49 -2.89
CA LEU A 15 -32.47 -4.40 -1.47
C LEU A 15 -33.53 -3.65 -0.64
N LEU A 16 -34.11 -2.58 -1.21
CA LEU A 16 -35.17 -1.81 -0.54
C LEU A 16 -36.48 -2.59 -0.34
N LEU A 17 -36.68 -3.69 -1.06
CA LEU A 17 -37.83 -4.60 -0.85
C LEU A 17 -37.60 -5.61 0.29
N THR A 18 -36.49 -5.50 1.00
CA THR A 18 -36.13 -6.35 2.14
C THR A 18 -36.43 -5.61 3.45
N PHE A 19 -36.80 -6.34 4.50
CA PHE A 19 -36.98 -5.74 5.82
C PHE A 19 -35.68 -5.08 6.29
N PRO A 20 -35.69 -3.80 6.71
CA PRO A 20 -34.47 -3.05 7.08
C PRO A 20 -33.61 -3.74 8.15
N ASP A 21 -34.25 -4.23 9.23
CA ASP A 21 -33.53 -4.91 10.30
C ASP A 21 -32.90 -6.23 9.85
N CYS A 22 -33.62 -6.97 9.01
CA CYS A 22 -33.13 -8.22 8.43
C CYS A 22 -31.91 -7.96 7.53
N LEU A 23 -31.97 -6.90 6.71
CA LEU A 23 -30.86 -6.48 5.85
C LEU A 23 -29.65 -6.08 6.69
N THR A 24 -29.83 -5.25 7.71
CA THR A 24 -28.76 -4.81 8.61
C THR A 24 -28.08 -5.99 9.29
N LYS A 25 -28.86 -6.89 9.88
CA LYS A 25 -28.33 -8.08 10.55
C LYS A 25 -27.61 -9.02 9.60
N SER A 26 -28.12 -9.20 8.40
CA SER A 26 -27.44 -10.02 7.39
C SER A 26 -26.08 -9.43 7.01
N PHE A 27 -25.99 -8.12 6.84
CA PHE A 27 -24.70 -7.47 6.57
C PHE A 27 -23.72 -7.58 7.76
N GLU A 28 -24.20 -7.41 8.99
CA GLU A 28 -23.38 -7.61 10.18
C GLU A 28 -22.79 -9.02 10.22
N GLU A 29 -23.60 -10.05 10.00
CA GLU A 29 -23.15 -11.43 9.99
C GLU A 29 -22.14 -11.73 8.87
N LEU A 30 -22.39 -11.24 7.67
CA LEU A 30 -21.46 -11.39 6.55
C LEU A 30 -20.11 -10.69 6.76
N ARG A 31 -20.09 -9.61 7.53
CA ARG A 31 -18.88 -8.84 7.80
C ARG A 31 -18.04 -9.38 8.97
N LYS A 32 -18.63 -10.11 9.89
CA LYS A 32 -17.94 -10.66 11.07
C LYS A 32 -16.62 -11.38 10.74
N PRO A 33 -16.59 -12.38 9.86
CA PRO A 33 -15.34 -13.10 9.56
C PRO A 33 -14.24 -12.18 9.02
N LYS A 34 -14.62 -11.20 8.21
CA LYS A 34 -13.69 -10.20 7.65
C LYS A 34 -13.12 -9.30 8.74
N ILE A 35 -13.96 -8.80 9.65
CA ILE A 35 -13.55 -7.94 10.75
C ILE A 35 -12.67 -8.71 11.74
N GLU A 36 -13.01 -9.95 12.06
CA GLU A 36 -12.21 -10.81 12.91
C GLU A 36 -10.82 -11.07 12.35
N THR A 37 -10.74 -11.39 11.05
CA THR A 37 -9.46 -11.57 10.36
C THR A 37 -8.64 -10.30 10.36
N TRP A 38 -9.26 -9.16 10.08
CA TRP A 38 -8.61 -7.86 10.12
C TRP A 38 -8.06 -7.55 11.52
N ASN A 39 -8.89 -7.70 12.55
CA ASN A 39 -8.50 -7.42 13.93
C ASN A 39 -7.38 -8.33 14.42
N ARG A 40 -7.34 -9.57 13.99
CA ARG A 40 -6.27 -10.53 14.33
C ARG A 40 -4.93 -10.09 13.77
N ASN A 41 -4.90 -9.55 12.56
CA ASN A 41 -3.66 -9.26 11.82
C ASN A 41 -3.21 -7.81 11.91
N LYS A 42 -4.05 -6.90 12.41
CA LYS A 42 -3.76 -5.46 12.39
C LYS A 42 -2.51 -5.06 13.17
N GLU A 43 -2.20 -5.74 14.27
CA GLU A 43 -1.02 -5.41 15.09
C GLU A 43 0.28 -5.80 14.38
N ASP A 44 0.29 -6.97 13.72
CA ASP A 44 1.44 -7.38 12.89
C ASP A 44 1.65 -6.40 11.74
N SER A 45 0.56 -5.98 11.09
CA SER A 45 0.62 -4.98 10.01
C SER A 45 1.13 -3.62 10.49
N ARG A 46 0.74 -3.18 11.69
CA ARG A 46 1.23 -1.94 12.30
C ARG A 46 2.71 -2.01 12.63
N ALA A 47 3.15 -3.11 13.24
CA ALA A 47 4.55 -3.33 13.59
C ALA A 47 5.42 -3.36 12.34
N TRP A 48 5.00 -4.09 11.32
CA TRP A 48 5.69 -4.15 10.03
C TRP A 48 5.78 -2.77 9.37
N LEU A 49 4.67 -2.03 9.33
CA LEU A 49 4.64 -0.69 8.74
C LEU A 49 5.58 0.27 9.46
N ALA A 50 5.60 0.25 10.79
CA ALA A 50 6.49 1.09 11.58
C ALA A 50 7.96 0.83 11.26
N LEU A 51 8.38 -0.44 11.23
CA LEU A 51 9.73 -0.83 10.87
C LEU A 51 10.07 -0.44 9.42
N ASN A 52 9.17 -0.69 8.49
CA ASN A 52 9.35 -0.35 7.09
C ASN A 52 9.50 1.17 6.87
N MET A 53 8.73 1.99 7.58
CA MET A 53 8.83 3.46 7.49
C MET A 53 10.16 4.01 8.02
N MET A 54 10.88 3.27 8.84
CA MET A 54 12.22 3.65 9.30
C MET A 54 13.33 3.27 8.31
N THR A 55 13.04 2.43 7.33
CA THR A 55 14.00 1.85 6.38
C THR A 55 13.54 2.01 4.93
N GLU A 56 12.97 0.97 4.36
CA GLU A 56 12.59 0.91 2.94
C GLU A 56 11.53 1.94 2.55
N GLY A 57 10.54 2.18 3.40
CA GLY A 57 9.51 3.18 3.14
C GLY A 57 10.10 4.58 3.07
N GLN A 58 11.02 4.92 3.98
CA GLN A 58 11.73 6.20 3.95
C GLN A 58 12.59 6.33 2.68
N ALA A 59 13.29 5.27 2.29
CA ALA A 59 14.09 5.26 1.07
C ALA A 59 13.23 5.51 -0.18
N GLY A 60 12.09 4.84 -0.30
CA GLY A 60 11.15 5.04 -1.39
C GLY A 60 10.58 6.47 -1.44
N PHE A 61 10.18 7.01 -0.30
CA PHE A 61 9.70 8.39 -0.19
C PHE A 61 10.74 9.41 -0.63
N ARG A 62 11.98 9.27 -0.17
CA ARG A 62 13.07 10.16 -0.54
C ARG A 62 13.41 10.05 -2.02
N ALA A 63 13.51 8.84 -2.55
CA ALA A 63 13.78 8.63 -3.97
C ALA A 63 12.71 9.29 -4.85
N PHE A 64 11.44 9.16 -4.47
CA PHE A 64 10.34 9.78 -5.21
C PHE A 64 10.32 11.30 -5.14
N ASN A 65 10.57 11.89 -3.97
CA ASN A 65 10.48 13.34 -3.76
C ASN A 65 11.78 14.09 -4.14
N GLU A 66 12.94 13.51 -3.84
CA GLU A 66 14.25 14.15 -4.01
C GLU A 66 14.99 13.69 -5.26
N GLY A 67 14.53 12.59 -5.89
CA GLY A 67 15.13 12.05 -7.10
C GLY A 67 15.00 12.97 -8.31
N PRO A 68 15.90 12.85 -9.31
CA PRO A 68 15.83 13.61 -10.54
C PRO A 68 14.57 13.27 -11.35
N LYS A 69 14.14 14.16 -12.23
CA LYS A 69 12.88 14.01 -12.98
C LYS A 69 12.81 12.73 -13.83
N ASP A 70 13.95 12.27 -14.33
CA ASP A 70 14.11 11.11 -15.18
C ASP A 70 14.33 9.80 -14.42
N ASN A 71 14.57 9.87 -13.11
CA ASN A 71 14.78 8.69 -12.28
C ASN A 71 14.36 8.96 -10.82
N ARG A 72 13.29 8.31 -10.38
CA ARG A 72 12.73 8.44 -9.03
C ARG A 72 12.66 7.11 -8.29
N GLU A 73 13.41 6.12 -8.76
CA GLU A 73 13.45 4.80 -8.15
C GLU A 73 14.73 4.61 -7.35
N VAL A 74 14.61 3.93 -6.23
CA VAL A 74 15.75 3.45 -5.43
C VAL A 74 16.62 2.52 -6.27
N ASP A 75 17.93 2.59 -6.11
CA ASP A 75 18.82 1.59 -6.71
C ASP A 75 18.68 0.26 -5.94
N PHE A 76 17.73 -0.56 -6.37
CA PHE A 76 17.43 -1.84 -5.74
C PHE A 76 18.57 -2.86 -5.88
N VAL A 77 19.42 -2.74 -6.89
CA VAL A 77 20.58 -3.61 -7.07
C VAL A 77 21.62 -3.28 -6.01
N ALA A 78 21.96 -2.00 -5.86
CA ALA A 78 22.86 -1.54 -4.82
C ALA A 78 22.34 -1.87 -3.41
N LEU A 79 21.03 -1.70 -3.16
CA LEU A 79 20.41 -2.06 -1.90
C LEU A 79 20.59 -3.56 -1.58
N ARG A 80 20.25 -4.44 -2.51
CA ARG A 80 20.37 -5.89 -2.31
C ARG A 80 21.81 -6.32 -2.09
N GLN A 81 22.76 -5.72 -2.80
CA GLN A 81 24.18 -5.98 -2.61
C GLN A 81 24.68 -5.52 -1.24
N ALA A 82 24.21 -4.37 -0.76
CA ALA A 82 24.56 -3.87 0.57
C ALA A 82 24.01 -4.78 1.68
N LEU A 83 22.73 -5.14 1.59
CA LEU A 83 22.10 -6.06 2.56
C LEU A 83 22.74 -7.45 2.55
N ALA A 84 23.18 -7.94 1.39
CA ALA A 84 23.91 -9.22 1.30
C ALA A 84 25.29 -9.17 1.98
N ARG A 85 25.83 -7.98 2.24
CA ARG A 85 27.07 -7.76 3.00
C ARG A 85 26.83 -7.34 4.45
N ASP A 86 25.58 -7.49 4.93
CA ASP A 86 25.16 -7.08 6.27
C ASP A 86 25.39 -5.59 6.57
N GLU A 87 25.35 -4.73 5.52
CA GLU A 87 25.42 -3.28 5.72
C GLU A 87 24.14 -2.81 6.45
N ALA A 88 24.31 -2.10 7.55
CA ALA A 88 23.19 -1.61 8.35
C ALA A 88 22.46 -0.44 7.65
N TRP A 89 21.14 -0.35 7.88
CA TRP A 89 20.39 0.83 7.50
C TRP A 89 20.91 2.07 8.22
N GLY A 90 21.23 3.11 7.45
CA GLY A 90 21.74 4.36 7.98
C GLY A 90 21.97 5.38 6.88
N PRO A 91 22.49 6.57 7.23
CA PRO A 91 22.70 7.67 6.27
C PRO A 91 23.59 7.28 5.08
N GLU A 92 24.60 6.44 5.31
CA GLU A 92 25.53 6.00 4.27
C GLU A 92 24.86 5.10 3.25
N LEU A 93 24.12 4.07 3.71
CA LEU A 93 23.37 3.20 2.82
C LEU A 93 22.29 3.99 2.09
N MET A 94 21.59 4.87 2.79
CA MET A 94 20.56 5.73 2.19
C MET A 94 21.12 6.58 1.05
N ALA A 95 22.27 7.23 1.24
CA ALA A 95 22.92 8.02 0.20
C ALA A 95 23.37 7.19 -1.00
N LYS A 96 23.81 5.95 -0.75
CA LYS A 96 24.27 5.03 -1.78
C LYS A 96 23.18 4.56 -2.72
N ILE A 97 21.96 4.37 -2.21
CA ILE A 97 20.80 3.83 -2.95
C ILE A 97 19.88 4.90 -3.55
N MET A 98 20.13 6.19 -3.25
CA MET A 98 19.33 7.26 -3.84
C MET A 98 19.52 7.33 -5.36
N PRO A 99 18.44 7.64 -6.10
CA PRO A 99 18.47 7.68 -7.54
C PRO A 99 19.43 8.77 -8.05
N ARG A 100 20.16 8.41 -9.11
CA ARG A 100 21.03 9.34 -9.84
C ARG A 100 20.42 9.61 -11.22
N PRO A 101 20.70 10.76 -11.83
CA PRO A 101 20.29 11.01 -13.21
C PRO A 101 20.72 9.88 -14.12
N LYS A 102 19.86 9.47 -15.04
CA LYS A 102 20.22 8.46 -16.04
C LYS A 102 21.35 9.01 -16.91
N ALA A 103 22.45 8.29 -17.00
CA ALA A 103 23.56 8.66 -17.87
C ALA A 103 23.09 8.57 -19.32
N GLY A 104 22.99 9.73 -19.99
CA GLY A 104 22.77 9.81 -21.44
C GLY A 104 21.34 9.58 -21.89
N GLY A 105 20.53 10.60 -21.75
CA GLY A 105 19.37 10.87 -22.58
C GLY A 105 19.62 12.18 -23.30
N GLU A 106 20.37 12.16 -24.37
CA GLU A 106 20.29 13.14 -25.45
C GLU A 106 19.16 12.75 -26.38
#